data_ae04609d8abec7fbc87394655a3a71fd
#
_entry.id   ae04609d8abec7fbc87394655a3a71fd
#
_cell.length_a   1.000
_cell.length_b   1.000
_cell.length_c   1.000
_cell.angle_alpha   90.00
_cell.angle_beta   90.00
_cell.angle_gamma   90.00
#
_symmetry.space_group_name_H-M   'P 1'
#
loop_
_entity.id
_entity.type
_entity.pdbx_description
1 polymer ?
#
loop_
_entity_poly.entity_id
_entity_poly.type
_entity_poly.pdbx_seq_one_letter_code
_entity_poly.pdbx_strand_id
1 'polypeptide(L)'
;MEKKILQFAVIAFVFFAQSSFAQELYMPRNIKKAYAEGTRSKDGKPGKNYWQNHGKYNMEIAVDPKTKLVSGTETIIYENNSKDTLRNLVIRFVNNLHKPSSPRGGSVSDDFLSEGLTITSLKIENEVYKEDAKNWGTVGNVKLKKPILPHSKAVLNIQWNYPLSKESGREGQIDETTFFVAYSYPRVSVFDDYNGWDRLPHTDRQEFYNDFNDYVFSVKAPKNYVVYATGDLLNPDEVLQPEFAARLKKSYTTDEILHIANEQEMKSGIVTKQYDWNVWKFEAKNISDVTFGLSDHYLWDASSVVVDKKTNRRASVQAAYNVTGTDFVNSVKNNQYALDWFSNN
;
A
#
# COMPACT_ATOMS: atom_id res chain seq x y z
N MET A 1 -48.73 -2.27 55.82
CA MET A 1 -47.76 -2.88 54.86
C MET A 1 -47.86 -2.22 53.50
N GLU A 2 -49.02 -1.95 52.96
CA GLU A 2 -49.24 -1.38 51.64
C GLU A 2 -48.62 0.03 51.44
N LYS A 3 -48.69 0.93 52.41
CA LYS A 3 -48.05 2.27 52.28
C LYS A 3 -46.53 2.25 52.14
N LYS A 4 -45.85 1.28 52.76
CA LYS A 4 -44.38 1.13 52.61
C LYS A 4 -43.99 0.57 51.25
N ILE A 5 -44.80 -0.32 50.69
CA ILE A 5 -44.61 -0.89 49.34
C ILE A 5 -44.80 0.20 48.28
N LEU A 6 -45.80 1.06 48.44
CA LEU A 6 -46.03 2.17 47.51
C LEU A 6 -44.90 3.21 47.55
N GLN A 7 -44.37 3.52 48.75
CA GLN A 7 -43.21 4.41 48.88
C GLN A 7 -41.95 3.82 48.25
N PHE A 8 -41.70 2.51 48.39
CA PHE A 8 -40.58 1.83 47.74
C PHE A 8 -40.73 1.79 46.23
N ALA A 9 -41.94 1.60 45.70
CA ALA A 9 -42.21 1.59 44.28
C ALA A 9 -42.02 2.98 43.63
N VAL A 10 -42.44 4.06 44.36
CA VAL A 10 -42.23 5.44 43.88
C VAL A 10 -40.74 5.82 43.90
N ILE A 11 -39.99 5.45 44.92
CA ILE A 11 -38.54 5.67 44.96
C ILE A 11 -37.80 4.90 43.86
N ALA A 12 -38.16 3.63 43.61
CA ALA A 12 -37.60 2.85 42.53
C ALA A 12 -37.95 3.44 41.16
N PHE A 13 -39.15 3.97 40.95
CA PHE A 13 -39.53 4.62 39.70
C PHE A 13 -38.80 5.92 39.45
N VAL A 14 -38.50 6.72 40.51
CA VAL A 14 -37.69 7.94 40.42
C VAL A 14 -36.22 7.61 40.10
N PHE A 15 -35.68 6.53 40.62
CA PHE A 15 -34.34 6.05 40.25
C PHE A 15 -34.24 5.51 38.83
N PHE A 16 -35.32 4.84 38.33
CA PHE A 16 -35.36 4.40 36.92
C PHE A 16 -35.62 5.54 35.94
N ALA A 17 -36.24 6.62 36.33
CA ALA A 17 -36.48 7.79 35.48
C ALA A 17 -35.24 8.69 35.32
N GLN A 18 -34.18 8.49 36.09
CA GLN A 18 -32.91 9.20 35.93
C GLN A 18 -31.93 8.52 34.95
N SER A 19 -32.26 7.34 34.47
CA SER A 19 -31.45 6.66 33.48
C SER A 19 -31.93 7.06 32.09
N SER A 20 -31.25 7.94 31.45
CA SER A 20 -31.04 8.07 30.00
C SER A 20 -31.09 9.50 29.45
N PHE A 21 -30.45 10.42 30.10
CA PHE A 21 -29.81 11.47 29.29
C PHE A 21 -28.43 10.92 28.90
N ALA A 22 -28.42 10.04 27.91
CA ALA A 22 -27.19 9.75 27.21
C ALA A 22 -26.69 11.11 26.70
N GLN A 23 -25.64 11.63 27.35
CA GLN A 23 -25.04 12.88 26.95
C GLN A 23 -24.64 12.72 25.49
N GLU A 24 -25.25 13.48 24.58
CA GLU A 24 -24.83 13.47 23.19
C GLU A 24 -23.34 13.78 23.14
N LEU A 25 -22.54 12.80 22.72
CA LEU A 25 -21.11 12.98 22.56
C LEU A 25 -20.86 14.14 21.60
N TYR A 26 -19.90 15.00 21.96
CA TYR A 26 -19.48 16.09 21.08
C TYR A 26 -19.10 15.53 19.71
N MET A 27 -19.74 16.04 18.69
CA MET A 27 -19.45 15.70 17.30
C MET A 27 -18.78 16.90 16.62
N PRO A 28 -17.54 16.73 16.07
CA PRO A 28 -16.84 17.77 15.33
C PRO A 28 -17.67 18.32 14.16
N ARG A 29 -17.48 19.60 13.83
CA ARG A 29 -18.28 20.28 12.78
C ARG A 29 -18.16 19.62 11.41
N ASN A 30 -16.97 19.18 11.03
CA ASN A 30 -16.71 18.47 9.77
C ASN A 30 -17.45 17.14 9.71
N ILE A 31 -17.51 16.40 10.80
CA ILE A 31 -18.28 15.14 10.89
C ILE A 31 -19.78 15.42 10.80
N LYS A 32 -20.28 16.44 11.52
CA LYS A 32 -21.71 16.87 11.39
C LYS A 32 -22.05 17.22 9.95
N LYS A 33 -21.15 17.90 9.23
CA LYS A 33 -21.31 18.25 7.83
C LYS A 33 -21.41 16.99 6.97
N ALA A 34 -20.54 16.00 7.14
CA ALA A 34 -20.54 14.74 6.40
C ALA A 34 -21.85 13.97 6.58
N TYR A 35 -22.40 13.93 7.81
CA TYR A 35 -23.75 13.37 8.06
C TYR A 35 -24.85 14.16 7.35
N ALA A 36 -24.81 15.49 7.43
CA ALA A 36 -25.81 16.34 6.78
C ALA A 36 -25.79 16.23 5.25
N GLU A 37 -24.61 16.05 4.67
CA GLU A 37 -24.41 15.84 3.23
C GLU A 37 -24.73 14.41 2.78
N GLY A 38 -24.93 13.49 3.73
CA GLY A 38 -25.25 12.09 3.47
C GLY A 38 -24.08 11.28 2.94
N THR A 39 -22.84 11.71 3.14
CA THR A 39 -21.65 10.93 2.82
C THR A 39 -21.33 9.91 3.91
N ARG A 40 -21.82 10.13 5.13
CA ARG A 40 -21.74 9.23 6.28
C ARG A 40 -23.13 8.86 6.81
N SER A 41 -23.29 7.64 7.31
CA SER A 41 -24.52 7.20 7.95
C SER A 41 -24.31 6.81 9.42
N LYS A 42 -25.39 6.90 10.22
CA LYS A 42 -25.30 6.64 11.67
C LYS A 42 -25.13 5.16 12.02
N ASP A 43 -25.39 4.27 11.10
CA ASP A 43 -25.20 2.82 11.26
C ASP A 43 -23.76 2.34 10.96
N GLY A 44 -22.85 3.29 10.71
CA GLY A 44 -21.45 3.00 10.43
C GLY A 44 -21.13 2.63 8.98
N LYS A 45 -22.15 2.55 8.12
CA LYS A 45 -21.96 2.30 6.69
C LYS A 45 -21.66 3.60 5.94
N PRO A 46 -21.10 3.53 4.72
CA PRO A 46 -21.05 4.68 3.83
C PRO A 46 -22.47 5.25 3.61
N GLY A 47 -22.58 6.58 3.61
CA GLY A 47 -23.85 7.24 3.32
C GLY A 47 -24.20 7.11 1.83
N LYS A 48 -25.46 7.40 1.49
CA LYS A 48 -25.97 7.30 0.10
C LYS A 48 -25.23 8.18 -0.92
N ASN A 49 -24.59 9.24 -0.44
CA ASN A 49 -23.84 10.19 -1.25
C ASN A 49 -22.33 10.04 -1.06
N TYR A 50 -21.88 8.91 -0.46
CA TYR A 50 -20.45 8.63 -0.29
C TYR A 50 -19.77 8.48 -1.64
N TRP A 51 -18.56 8.99 -1.72
CA TRP A 51 -17.71 8.87 -2.88
C TRP A 51 -16.29 8.54 -2.42
N GLN A 52 -15.51 8.00 -3.30
CA GLN A 52 -14.08 7.76 -3.11
C GLN A 52 -13.38 8.10 -4.43
N ASN A 53 -12.28 8.83 -4.33
CA ASN A 53 -11.43 9.08 -5.49
C ASN A 53 -10.67 7.80 -5.85
N HIS A 54 -10.17 7.73 -7.05
CA HIS A 54 -9.50 6.55 -7.56
C HIS A 54 -8.31 6.93 -8.43
N GLY A 55 -7.22 6.19 -8.28
CA GLY A 55 -6.01 6.33 -9.09
C GLY A 55 -5.75 5.07 -9.91
N LYS A 56 -5.35 5.24 -11.17
CA LYS A 56 -4.78 4.16 -11.99
C LYS A 56 -3.32 4.47 -12.20
N TYR A 57 -2.47 3.65 -11.62
CA TYR A 57 -1.02 3.81 -11.65
C TYR A 57 -0.41 2.86 -12.67
N ASN A 58 0.36 3.40 -13.60
CA ASN A 58 1.20 2.63 -14.50
C ASN A 58 2.66 3.03 -14.25
N MET A 59 3.47 2.10 -13.74
CA MET A 59 4.82 2.39 -13.25
C MET A 59 5.86 1.48 -13.87
N GLU A 60 7.01 2.07 -14.22
CA GLU A 60 8.23 1.36 -14.58
C GLU A 60 9.29 1.68 -13.54
N ILE A 61 9.73 0.68 -12.79
CA ILE A 61 10.67 0.82 -11.69
C ILE A 61 11.94 0.02 -12.03
N ALA A 62 13.10 0.57 -11.75
CA ALA A 62 14.37 -0.13 -11.84
C ALA A 62 15.08 -0.08 -10.50
N VAL A 63 15.63 -1.21 -10.08
CA VAL A 63 16.47 -1.32 -8.89
C VAL A 63 17.86 -1.80 -9.31
N ASP A 64 18.86 -1.02 -8.97
CA ASP A 64 20.28 -1.43 -9.12
C ASP A 64 20.83 -1.85 -7.75
N PRO A 65 20.98 -3.15 -7.48
CA PRO A 65 21.51 -3.65 -6.21
C PRO A 65 22.93 -3.17 -5.90
N LYS A 66 23.74 -2.85 -6.92
CA LYS A 66 25.13 -2.41 -6.73
C LYS A 66 25.19 -0.98 -6.20
N THR A 67 24.41 -0.09 -6.77
CA THR A 67 24.35 1.33 -6.36
C THR A 67 23.31 1.58 -5.29
N LYS A 68 22.41 0.59 -5.05
CA LYS A 68 21.24 0.69 -4.17
C LYS A 68 20.30 1.82 -4.59
N LEU A 69 20.27 2.14 -5.88
CA LEU A 69 19.42 3.18 -6.43
C LEU A 69 18.13 2.56 -6.94
N VAL A 70 17.01 3.13 -6.50
CA VAL A 70 15.68 2.92 -7.09
C VAL A 70 15.36 4.11 -7.98
N SER A 71 14.92 3.85 -9.19
CA SER A 71 14.44 4.87 -10.12
C SER A 71 13.15 4.43 -10.77
N GLY A 72 12.29 5.38 -11.11
CA GLY A 72 11.03 5.04 -11.73
C GLY A 72 10.41 6.16 -12.53
N THR A 73 9.49 5.75 -13.37
CA THR A 73 8.55 6.63 -14.09
C THR A 73 7.15 6.13 -13.82
N GLU A 74 6.20 7.05 -13.70
CA GLU A 74 4.80 6.68 -13.57
C GLU A 74 3.88 7.59 -14.33
N THR A 75 2.77 7.03 -14.78
CA THR A 75 1.60 7.75 -15.22
C THR A 75 0.45 7.42 -14.27
N ILE A 76 -0.13 8.45 -13.66
CA ILE A 76 -1.29 8.33 -12.77
C ILE A 76 -2.48 8.95 -13.49
N ILE A 77 -3.55 8.19 -13.68
CA ILE A 77 -4.86 8.72 -14.06
C ILE A 77 -5.65 8.86 -12.76
N TYR A 78 -5.78 10.09 -12.28
CA TYR A 78 -6.49 10.39 -11.04
C TYR A 78 -7.91 10.83 -11.33
N GLU A 79 -8.89 10.14 -10.76
CA GLU A 79 -10.31 10.36 -10.93
C GLU A 79 -10.87 11.10 -9.70
N ASN A 80 -11.34 12.32 -9.90
CA ASN A 80 -12.04 13.10 -8.88
C ASN A 80 -13.53 12.74 -8.88
N ASN A 81 -13.95 11.83 -8.03
CA ASN A 81 -15.34 11.41 -7.88
C ASN A 81 -16.13 12.31 -6.92
N SER A 82 -15.47 13.29 -6.30
CA SER A 82 -16.12 14.25 -5.40
C SER A 82 -16.92 15.30 -6.16
N LYS A 83 -17.78 15.99 -5.44
CA LYS A 83 -18.48 17.19 -5.93
C LYS A 83 -17.63 18.45 -5.92
N ASP A 84 -16.40 18.36 -5.39
CA ASP A 84 -15.52 19.50 -5.20
C ASP A 84 -14.57 19.71 -6.37
N THR A 85 -14.28 20.98 -6.67
CA THR A 85 -13.22 21.36 -7.61
C THR A 85 -11.88 21.36 -6.91
N LEU A 86 -10.97 20.49 -7.33
CA LEU A 86 -9.63 20.39 -6.76
C LEU A 86 -8.71 21.42 -7.42
N ARG A 87 -8.23 22.39 -6.63
CA ARG A 87 -7.32 23.47 -7.09
C ARG A 87 -5.85 23.16 -6.79
N ASN A 88 -5.60 22.11 -6.06
CA ASN A 88 -4.28 21.58 -5.76
C ASN A 88 -4.35 20.06 -5.61
N LEU A 89 -3.21 19.43 -5.75
CA LEU A 89 -2.99 18.01 -5.41
C LEU A 89 -2.03 17.93 -4.23
N VAL A 90 -2.30 16.98 -3.36
CA VAL A 90 -1.36 16.59 -2.31
C VAL A 90 -0.74 15.27 -2.72
N ILE A 91 0.58 15.22 -2.75
CA ILE A 91 1.35 14.03 -3.15
C ILE A 91 2.18 13.58 -1.96
N ARG A 92 2.19 12.27 -1.69
CA ARG A 92 2.98 11.66 -0.63
C ARG A 92 4.30 11.13 -1.19
N PHE A 93 5.36 11.39 -0.44
CA PHE A 93 6.73 10.97 -0.70
C PHE A 93 7.26 10.28 0.56
N VAL A 94 6.75 9.08 0.85
CA VAL A 94 7.00 8.43 2.15
C VAL A 94 8.48 8.19 2.37
N ASN A 95 9.26 7.85 1.33
CA ASN A 95 10.71 7.68 1.41
C ASN A 95 11.48 8.95 1.85
N ASN A 96 10.86 10.13 1.78
CA ASN A 96 11.45 11.32 2.37
C ASN A 96 11.54 11.27 3.91
N LEU A 97 10.97 10.25 4.54
CA LEU A 97 11.21 9.94 5.95
C LEU A 97 12.72 9.76 6.24
N HIS A 98 13.47 9.25 5.27
CA HIS A 98 14.92 9.05 5.37
C HIS A 98 15.75 10.35 5.28
N LYS A 99 15.16 11.47 4.87
CA LYS A 99 15.89 12.76 4.84
C LYS A 99 16.25 13.20 6.26
N PRO A 100 17.48 13.74 6.48
CA PRO A 100 17.87 14.27 7.78
C PRO A 100 16.91 15.31 8.36
N SER A 101 16.28 16.13 7.50
CA SER A 101 15.32 17.18 7.87
C SER A 101 13.90 16.69 8.15
N SER A 102 13.59 15.43 7.89
CA SER A 102 12.20 14.93 8.07
C SER A 102 11.85 14.74 9.54
N PRO A 103 10.64 15.14 9.96
CA PRO A 103 10.19 14.87 11.33
C PRO A 103 10.00 13.35 11.51
N ARG A 104 10.49 12.85 12.65
CA ARG A 104 10.42 11.43 13.04
C ARG A 104 10.07 11.30 14.52
N GLY A 105 9.49 10.17 14.88
CA GLY A 105 9.08 9.87 16.25
C GLY A 105 10.21 9.48 17.21
N GLY A 106 11.47 9.43 16.74
CA GLY A 106 12.65 9.08 17.53
C GLY A 106 13.95 9.33 16.79
N SER A 107 15.09 9.04 17.46
CA SER A 107 16.41 9.02 16.83
C SER A 107 16.54 7.83 15.89
N VAL A 108 17.34 8.00 14.86
CA VAL A 108 17.67 6.96 13.87
C VAL A 108 19.19 6.91 13.68
N SER A 109 19.69 5.81 13.13
CA SER A 109 21.09 5.66 12.76
C SER A 109 21.44 6.47 11.49
N ASP A 110 22.73 6.67 11.25
CA ASP A 110 23.18 7.26 9.99
C ASP A 110 22.86 6.36 8.78
N ASP A 111 22.83 5.05 8.96
CA ASP A 111 22.50 4.08 7.93
C ASP A 111 21.02 4.12 7.51
N PHE A 112 20.14 4.61 8.39
CA PHE A 112 18.75 4.89 8.05
C PHE A 112 18.62 6.11 7.14
N LEU A 113 19.53 7.08 7.24
CA LEU A 113 19.39 8.35 6.54
C LEU A 113 19.83 8.26 5.07
N SER A 114 19.16 9.04 4.24
CA SER A 114 19.47 9.18 2.83
C SER A 114 19.02 10.55 2.31
N GLU A 115 19.36 10.85 1.05
CA GLU A 115 18.89 12.08 0.36
C GLU A 115 17.37 12.08 0.13
N GLY A 116 16.69 10.94 0.34
CA GLY A 116 15.28 10.77 0.07
C GLY A 116 14.96 10.79 -1.42
N LEU A 117 13.68 10.93 -1.75
CA LEU A 117 13.19 10.88 -3.11
C LEU A 117 13.39 12.22 -3.84
N THR A 118 13.99 12.14 -5.01
CA THR A 118 14.20 13.27 -5.93
C THR A 118 13.21 13.15 -7.11
N ILE A 119 12.40 14.19 -7.32
CA ILE A 119 11.56 14.32 -8.52
C ILE A 119 12.41 14.94 -9.64
N THR A 120 12.61 14.21 -10.72
CA THR A 120 13.35 14.71 -11.89
C THR A 120 12.42 15.31 -12.94
N SER A 121 11.16 14.92 -12.96
CA SER A 121 10.12 15.49 -13.84
C SER A 121 8.74 15.34 -13.19
N LEU A 122 7.95 16.41 -13.24
CA LEU A 122 6.53 16.41 -12.86
C LEU A 122 5.73 17.15 -13.93
N LYS A 123 4.77 16.46 -14.55
CA LYS A 123 3.81 17.03 -15.47
C LYS A 123 2.40 16.66 -15.05
N ILE A 124 1.48 17.61 -15.11
CA ILE A 124 0.05 17.38 -14.87
C ILE A 124 -0.69 17.98 -16.05
N GLU A 125 -1.53 17.20 -16.74
CA GLU A 125 -2.20 17.60 -17.99
C GLU A 125 -1.24 18.21 -19.03
N ASN A 126 -0.05 17.60 -19.19
CA ASN A 126 1.05 18.06 -20.05
C ASN A 126 1.72 19.39 -19.63
N GLU A 127 1.24 20.04 -18.57
CA GLU A 127 1.88 21.21 -17.99
C GLU A 127 3.05 20.82 -17.10
N VAL A 128 4.22 21.39 -17.35
CA VAL A 128 5.43 21.15 -16.54
C VAL A 128 5.33 21.92 -15.23
N TYR A 129 5.59 21.23 -14.13
CA TYR A 129 5.68 21.80 -12.80
C TYR A 129 7.15 21.78 -12.35
N LYS A 130 7.67 22.97 -12.04
CA LYS A 130 9.02 23.16 -11.49
C LYS A 130 8.92 23.44 -10.00
N GLU A 131 8.29 22.53 -9.29
CA GLU A 131 8.21 22.63 -7.83
C GLU A 131 9.57 22.35 -7.22
N ASP A 132 9.89 23.04 -6.13
CA ASP A 132 11.09 22.73 -5.34
C ASP A 132 10.87 21.48 -4.48
N ALA A 133 10.71 20.35 -5.16
CA ALA A 133 10.47 19.06 -4.53
C ALA A 133 11.60 18.62 -3.59
N LYS A 134 12.79 19.23 -3.69
CA LYS A 134 13.90 18.98 -2.75
C LYS A 134 13.54 19.37 -1.32
N ASN A 135 12.70 20.39 -1.16
CA ASN A 135 12.27 20.86 0.15
C ASN A 135 11.02 20.15 0.67
N TRP A 136 10.43 19.25 -0.11
CA TRP A 136 9.28 18.48 0.36
C TRP A 136 9.72 17.42 1.36
N GLY A 137 9.01 17.35 2.49
CA GLY A 137 9.06 16.22 3.41
C GLY A 137 8.27 15.04 2.84
N THR A 138 7.65 14.27 3.70
CA THR A 138 6.82 13.12 3.30
C THR A 138 5.50 13.49 2.62
N VAL A 139 5.18 14.78 2.52
CA VAL A 139 3.99 15.34 1.86
C VAL A 139 4.38 16.59 1.09
N GLY A 140 3.97 16.69 -0.18
CA GLY A 140 4.07 17.87 -1.01
C GLY A 140 2.70 18.38 -1.46
N ASN A 141 2.57 19.70 -1.62
CA ASN A 141 1.35 20.32 -2.11
C ASN A 141 1.62 21.02 -3.44
N VAL A 142 0.96 20.56 -4.49
CA VAL A 142 1.10 21.10 -5.86
C VAL A 142 -0.10 21.96 -6.18
N LYS A 143 0.11 23.26 -6.42
CA LYS A 143 -0.95 24.16 -6.88
C LYS A 143 -1.20 23.90 -8.37
N LEU A 144 -2.40 23.49 -8.73
CA LEU A 144 -2.76 23.17 -10.10
C LEU A 144 -2.90 24.43 -10.94
N LYS A 145 -2.32 24.43 -12.14
CA LYS A 145 -2.53 25.49 -13.15
C LYS A 145 -3.95 25.45 -13.70
N LYS A 146 -4.51 24.24 -13.86
CA LYS A 146 -5.90 24.00 -14.23
C LYS A 146 -6.55 23.14 -13.15
N PRO A 147 -7.67 23.55 -12.54
CA PRO A 147 -8.37 22.77 -11.54
C PRO A 147 -8.89 21.46 -12.10
N ILE A 148 -8.94 20.42 -11.28
CA ILE A 148 -9.65 19.17 -11.60
C ILE A 148 -11.11 19.37 -11.19
N LEU A 149 -12.01 19.34 -12.14
CA LEU A 149 -13.44 19.55 -11.90
C LEU A 149 -14.09 18.34 -11.20
N PRO A 150 -15.27 18.51 -10.60
CA PRO A 150 -16.07 17.38 -10.11
C PRO A 150 -16.28 16.33 -11.21
N HIS A 151 -16.18 15.05 -10.83
CA HIS A 151 -16.40 13.92 -11.73
C HIS A 151 -15.55 13.94 -13.00
N SER A 152 -14.34 14.50 -12.90
CA SER A 152 -13.36 14.55 -14.01
C SER A 152 -12.05 13.85 -13.63
N LYS A 153 -11.16 13.74 -14.58
CA LYS A 153 -9.86 13.06 -14.44
C LYS A 153 -8.72 14.03 -14.70
N ALA A 154 -7.56 13.72 -14.15
CA ALA A 154 -6.29 14.35 -14.49
C ALA A 154 -5.21 13.30 -14.70
N VAL A 155 -4.28 13.58 -15.60
CA VAL A 155 -3.14 12.72 -15.91
C VAL A 155 -1.88 13.35 -15.32
N LEU A 156 -1.21 12.62 -14.45
CA LEU A 156 0.09 12.98 -13.88
C LEU A 156 1.17 12.09 -14.52
N ASN A 157 2.29 12.68 -14.90
CA ASN A 157 3.49 11.95 -15.30
C ASN A 157 4.64 12.39 -14.39
N ILE A 158 5.23 11.45 -13.67
CA ILE A 158 6.26 11.71 -12.68
C ILE A 158 7.49 10.83 -12.98
N GLN A 159 8.68 11.41 -12.84
CA GLN A 159 9.93 10.67 -12.86
C GLN A 159 10.67 10.94 -11.55
N TRP A 160 11.20 9.89 -10.94
CA TRP A 160 11.87 10.00 -9.65
C TRP A 160 13.03 9.02 -9.51
N ASN A 161 13.85 9.27 -8.51
CA ASN A 161 14.82 8.32 -8.00
C ASN A 161 15.09 8.57 -6.52
N TYR A 162 15.60 7.55 -5.83
CA TYR A 162 16.09 7.66 -4.45
C TYR A 162 17.07 6.53 -4.13
N PRO A 163 18.06 6.76 -3.25
CA PRO A 163 18.89 5.71 -2.69
C PRO A 163 18.10 4.96 -1.62
N LEU A 164 18.15 3.62 -1.65
CA LEU A 164 17.59 2.78 -0.58
C LEU A 164 18.35 3.04 0.72
N SER A 165 17.62 3.02 1.84
CA SER A 165 18.22 3.00 3.16
C SER A 165 19.08 1.75 3.33
N LYS A 166 20.20 1.89 4.00
CA LYS A 166 21.07 0.76 4.35
C LYS A 166 20.54 -0.02 5.55
N GLU A 167 19.69 0.59 6.33
CA GLU A 167 19.02 -0.03 7.47
C GLU A 167 17.64 -0.54 7.05
N SER A 168 17.38 -1.82 7.32
CA SER A 168 16.07 -2.43 7.13
C SER A 168 15.16 -2.07 8.31
N GLY A 169 14.13 -1.31 8.01
CA GLY A 169 12.99 -1.10 8.91
C GLY A 169 11.73 -1.63 8.23
N ARG A 170 10.84 -0.71 7.82
CA ARG A 170 9.69 -1.04 6.97
C ARG A 170 10.05 -1.16 5.50
N GLU A 171 11.21 -0.71 5.12
CA GLU A 171 11.79 -0.84 3.79
C GLU A 171 13.31 -0.68 3.91
N GLY A 172 14.05 -0.98 2.84
CA GLY A 172 15.48 -0.81 2.79
C GLY A 172 16.27 -2.08 2.52
N GLN A 173 17.54 -2.05 2.83
CA GLN A 173 18.45 -3.18 2.66
C GLN A 173 18.32 -4.14 3.85
N ILE A 174 18.02 -5.42 3.58
CA ILE A 174 17.94 -6.47 4.61
C ILE A 174 19.31 -7.13 4.79
N ASP A 175 19.99 -7.42 3.68
CA ASP A 175 21.35 -7.92 3.62
C ASP A 175 22.02 -7.40 2.33
N GLU A 176 23.23 -7.88 1.99
CA GLU A 176 24.00 -7.34 0.86
C GLU A 176 23.26 -7.41 -0.48
N THR A 177 22.41 -8.43 -0.68
CA THR A 177 21.74 -8.70 -1.94
C THR A 177 20.24 -8.88 -1.80
N THR A 178 19.68 -8.56 -0.63
CA THR A 178 18.23 -8.59 -0.39
C THR A 178 17.71 -7.22 0.00
N PHE A 179 16.66 -6.79 -0.69
CA PHE A 179 16.06 -5.48 -0.50
C PHE A 179 14.54 -5.60 -0.39
N PHE A 180 13.96 -4.87 0.54
CA PHE A 180 12.52 -4.67 0.63
C PHE A 180 12.21 -3.23 0.21
N VAL A 181 11.37 -3.08 -0.80
CA VAL A 181 11.10 -1.79 -1.47
C VAL A 181 9.62 -1.46 -1.30
N ALA A 182 9.33 -0.80 -0.18
CA ALA A 182 8.01 -0.25 0.09
C ALA A 182 8.00 1.26 -0.15
N TYR A 183 6.82 1.83 -0.31
CA TYR A 183 6.64 3.27 -0.48
C TYR A 183 7.44 3.87 -1.64
N SER A 184 7.76 3.10 -2.65
CA SER A 184 8.76 3.35 -3.67
C SER A 184 8.39 4.39 -4.71
N TYR A 185 7.17 4.91 -4.68
CA TYR A 185 6.65 5.81 -5.71
C TYR A 185 5.87 6.99 -5.10
N PRO A 186 5.86 8.15 -5.75
CA PRO A 186 4.97 9.25 -5.40
C PRO A 186 3.50 8.82 -5.54
N ARG A 187 2.65 9.15 -4.59
CA ARG A 187 1.23 8.81 -4.65
C ARG A 187 0.34 9.99 -4.33
N VAL A 188 -0.82 10.07 -4.95
CA VAL A 188 -1.81 11.09 -4.61
C VAL A 188 -2.38 10.75 -3.24
N SER A 189 -2.40 11.74 -2.35
CA SER A 189 -2.98 11.59 -1.00
C SER A 189 -4.49 11.44 -1.07
N VAL A 190 -5.09 10.92 -0.01
CA VAL A 190 -6.55 10.82 0.09
C VAL A 190 -7.17 12.23 0.15
N PHE A 191 -8.21 12.43 -0.64
CA PHE A 191 -9.12 13.56 -0.51
C PHE A 191 -10.46 13.03 0.02
N ASP A 192 -10.81 13.44 1.21
CA ASP A 192 -11.86 12.85 2.04
C ASP A 192 -13.08 13.81 2.13
N ASP A 193 -14.25 13.26 2.47
CA ASP A 193 -15.52 13.98 2.53
C ASP A 193 -15.65 14.93 3.75
N TYR A 194 -14.89 14.69 4.81
CA TYR A 194 -14.99 15.51 6.04
C TYR A 194 -13.74 16.34 6.33
N ASN A 195 -12.58 15.96 5.83
CA ASN A 195 -11.30 16.62 6.11
C ASN A 195 -10.64 17.23 4.87
N GLY A 196 -11.10 16.85 3.67
CA GLY A 196 -10.42 17.22 2.42
C GLY A 196 -9.11 16.45 2.25
N TRP A 197 -8.06 17.12 1.78
CA TRP A 197 -6.76 16.48 1.60
C TRP A 197 -6.13 16.05 2.92
N ASP A 198 -5.72 14.78 3.00
CA ASP A 198 -4.83 14.33 4.05
C ASP A 198 -3.41 14.89 3.82
N ARG A 199 -3.01 15.79 4.72
CA ARG A 199 -1.75 16.53 4.69
C ARG A 199 -0.83 16.18 5.85
N LEU A 200 -1.20 15.19 6.67
CA LEU A 200 -0.39 14.81 7.82
C LEU A 200 0.93 14.20 7.35
N PRO A 201 2.08 14.70 7.79
CA PRO A 201 3.36 14.08 7.47
C PRO A 201 3.43 12.67 8.06
N HIS A 202 4.05 11.76 7.31
CA HIS A 202 4.42 10.45 7.85
C HIS A 202 5.66 10.60 8.73
N THR A 203 5.58 10.11 9.97
CA THR A 203 6.64 10.24 10.99
C THR A 203 7.11 8.90 11.54
N ASP A 204 6.82 7.81 10.83
CA ASP A 204 7.07 6.40 11.18
C ASP A 204 6.19 5.84 12.31
N ARG A 205 5.72 6.66 13.25
CA ARG A 205 4.84 6.21 14.34
C ARG A 205 3.36 6.37 14.06
N GLN A 206 3.01 7.24 13.13
CA GLN A 206 1.63 7.50 12.73
C GLN A 206 1.42 6.97 11.32
N GLU A 207 0.51 6.03 11.18
CA GLU A 207 0.12 5.51 9.88
C GLU A 207 -0.69 6.55 9.09
N PHE A 208 -0.61 6.44 7.78
CA PHE A 208 -1.47 7.14 6.84
C PHE A 208 -2.38 6.12 6.16
N TYR A 209 -3.46 6.60 5.54
CA TYR A 209 -4.36 5.77 4.76
C TYR A 209 -4.28 6.13 3.28
N ASN A 210 -4.68 5.20 2.42
CA ASN A 210 -4.73 5.38 0.98
C ASN A 210 -6.14 5.09 0.47
N ASP A 211 -6.48 5.68 -0.69
CA ASP A 211 -7.60 5.20 -1.48
C ASP A 211 -7.29 3.83 -2.07
N PHE A 212 -8.32 3.06 -2.42
CA PHE A 212 -8.17 1.85 -3.20
C PHE A 212 -7.98 2.21 -4.67
N ASN A 213 -6.86 1.75 -5.24
CA ASN A 213 -6.41 2.11 -6.57
C ASN A 213 -6.11 0.86 -7.41
N ASP A 214 -5.93 1.06 -8.72
CA ASP A 214 -5.46 0.02 -9.64
C ASP A 214 -4.00 0.28 -10.01
N TYR A 215 -3.21 -0.79 -10.06
CA TYR A 215 -1.79 -0.73 -10.34
C TYR A 215 -1.41 -1.73 -11.44
N VAL A 216 -0.70 -1.22 -12.43
CA VAL A 216 0.10 -2.01 -13.38
C VAL A 216 1.53 -1.51 -13.24
N PHE A 217 2.44 -2.40 -12.90
CA PHE A 217 3.81 -1.97 -12.70
C PHE A 217 4.82 -3.02 -13.15
N SER A 218 5.99 -2.56 -13.50
CA SER A 218 7.13 -3.40 -13.80
C SER A 218 8.32 -3.07 -12.91
N VAL A 219 9.06 -4.12 -12.55
CA VAL A 219 10.32 -4.02 -11.82
C VAL A 219 11.43 -4.60 -12.67
N LYS A 220 12.39 -3.77 -13.04
CA LYS A 220 13.60 -4.17 -13.76
C LYS A 220 14.68 -4.50 -12.73
N ALA A 221 15.11 -5.76 -12.70
CA ALA A 221 16.13 -6.28 -11.81
C ALA A 221 17.20 -7.09 -12.60
N PRO A 222 18.46 -7.19 -12.13
CA PRO A 222 19.48 -7.97 -12.79
C PRO A 222 19.14 -9.47 -12.80
N LYS A 223 19.84 -10.23 -13.65
CA LYS A 223 19.78 -11.71 -13.61
C LYS A 223 20.06 -12.22 -12.20
N ASN A 224 19.54 -13.39 -11.90
CA ASN A 224 19.60 -14.09 -10.62
C ASN A 224 18.76 -13.46 -9.49
N TYR A 225 18.29 -12.22 -9.62
CA TYR A 225 17.35 -11.64 -8.66
C TYR A 225 15.92 -12.06 -8.99
N VAL A 226 15.25 -12.65 -8.01
CA VAL A 226 13.79 -12.87 -8.06
C VAL A 226 13.10 -11.67 -7.44
N VAL A 227 12.04 -11.19 -8.09
CA VAL A 227 11.21 -10.10 -7.57
C VAL A 227 9.92 -10.69 -7.02
N TYR A 228 9.67 -10.44 -5.74
CA TYR A 228 8.46 -10.82 -5.00
C TYR A 228 7.63 -9.56 -4.80
N ALA A 229 6.41 -9.53 -5.30
CA ALA A 229 5.62 -8.29 -5.27
C ALA A 229 4.14 -8.52 -4.96
N THR A 230 3.48 -7.45 -4.57
CA THR A 230 2.02 -7.37 -4.48
C THR A 230 1.40 -7.56 -5.86
N GLY A 231 0.29 -8.29 -5.93
CA GLY A 231 -0.46 -8.53 -7.17
C GLY A 231 -0.04 -9.80 -7.89
N ASP A 232 -0.54 -9.94 -9.11
CA ASP A 232 -0.31 -11.11 -9.94
C ASP A 232 0.87 -10.87 -10.88
N LEU A 233 1.82 -11.82 -10.93
CA LEU A 233 2.91 -11.80 -11.89
C LEU A 233 2.37 -12.18 -13.28
N LEU A 234 2.44 -11.25 -14.24
CA LEU A 234 1.84 -11.39 -15.56
C LEU A 234 2.72 -12.17 -16.55
N ASN A 235 4.03 -12.20 -16.35
CA ASN A 235 4.99 -12.72 -17.31
C ASN A 235 6.00 -13.73 -16.74
N PRO A 236 5.56 -14.75 -16.00
CA PRO A 236 6.48 -15.72 -15.39
C PRO A 236 7.39 -16.42 -16.41
N ASP A 237 6.91 -16.72 -17.62
CA ASP A 237 7.72 -17.39 -18.67
C ASP A 237 8.82 -16.50 -19.25
N GLU A 238 8.67 -15.16 -19.15
CA GLU A 238 9.67 -14.21 -19.65
C GLU A 238 10.83 -14.03 -18.66
N VAL A 239 10.58 -14.22 -17.34
CA VAL A 239 11.54 -13.91 -16.28
C VAL A 239 12.08 -15.14 -15.54
N LEU A 240 11.34 -16.25 -15.53
CA LEU A 240 11.73 -17.50 -14.90
C LEU A 240 12.15 -18.55 -15.94
N GLN A 241 13.05 -19.44 -15.54
CA GLN A 241 13.28 -20.64 -16.35
C GLN A 241 12.02 -21.53 -16.37
N PRO A 242 11.81 -22.35 -17.42
CA PRO A 242 10.53 -23.04 -17.66
C PRO A 242 10.02 -23.88 -16.48
N GLU A 243 10.90 -24.55 -15.76
CA GLU A 243 10.57 -25.37 -14.61
C GLU A 243 9.97 -24.53 -13.46
N PHE A 244 10.60 -23.41 -13.12
CA PHE A 244 10.17 -22.52 -12.03
C PHE A 244 8.88 -21.77 -12.39
N ALA A 245 8.74 -21.37 -13.65
CA ALA A 245 7.49 -20.79 -14.15
C ALA A 245 6.34 -21.80 -14.06
N ALA A 246 6.58 -23.08 -14.35
CA ALA A 246 5.59 -24.14 -14.25
C ALA A 246 5.20 -24.40 -12.77
N ARG A 247 6.17 -24.45 -11.84
CA ARG A 247 5.91 -24.60 -10.40
C ARG A 247 5.03 -23.44 -9.89
N LEU A 248 5.38 -22.20 -10.24
CA LEU A 248 4.62 -21.01 -9.84
C LEU A 248 3.19 -21.06 -10.39
N LYS A 249 2.99 -21.34 -11.66
CA LYS A 249 1.65 -21.45 -12.27
C LYS A 249 0.82 -22.54 -11.60
N LYS A 250 1.43 -23.70 -11.25
CA LYS A 250 0.75 -24.77 -10.53
C LYS A 250 0.28 -24.29 -9.15
N SER A 251 1.07 -23.46 -8.43
CA SER A 251 0.69 -22.96 -7.11
C SER A 251 -0.58 -22.12 -7.11
N TYR A 252 -0.94 -21.49 -8.23
CA TYR A 252 -2.16 -20.67 -8.34
C TYR A 252 -3.46 -21.49 -8.35
N THR A 253 -3.36 -22.79 -8.52
CA THR A 253 -4.53 -23.68 -8.67
C THR A 253 -4.58 -24.82 -7.64
N THR A 254 -3.70 -24.83 -6.67
CA THR A 254 -3.63 -25.88 -5.63
C THR A 254 -3.51 -25.32 -4.23
N ASP A 255 -4.07 -26.03 -3.25
CA ASP A 255 -3.85 -25.77 -1.82
C ASP A 255 -2.53 -26.39 -1.31
N GLU A 256 -1.89 -27.24 -2.10
CA GLU A 256 -0.57 -27.79 -1.81
C GLU A 256 0.47 -26.69 -1.79
N ILE A 257 1.32 -26.67 -0.77
CA ILE A 257 2.46 -25.75 -0.69
C ILE A 257 3.57 -26.29 -1.58
N LEU A 258 3.95 -25.51 -2.57
CA LEU A 258 5.00 -25.85 -3.52
C LEU A 258 6.25 -25.03 -3.22
N HIS A 259 7.40 -25.69 -3.16
CA HIS A 259 8.69 -25.01 -3.17
C HIS A 259 8.96 -24.53 -4.59
N ILE A 260 8.80 -23.24 -4.85
CA ILE A 260 9.05 -22.66 -6.17
C ILE A 260 10.55 -22.64 -6.44
N ALA A 261 11.34 -22.15 -5.45
CA ALA A 261 12.80 -22.20 -5.52
C ALA A 261 13.38 -22.48 -4.14
N ASN A 262 14.29 -23.46 -4.06
CA ASN A 262 15.04 -23.76 -2.86
C ASN A 262 16.40 -23.04 -2.83
N GLU A 263 17.12 -23.15 -1.72
CA GLU A 263 18.41 -22.49 -1.51
C GLU A 263 19.45 -22.85 -2.58
N GLN A 264 19.55 -24.15 -2.92
CA GLN A 264 20.53 -24.65 -3.89
C GLN A 264 20.24 -24.12 -5.29
N GLU A 265 18.97 -24.08 -5.70
CA GLU A 265 18.52 -23.55 -6.98
C GLU A 265 18.80 -22.06 -7.10
N MET A 266 18.52 -21.29 -6.04
CA MET A 266 18.81 -19.84 -5.98
C MET A 266 20.31 -19.58 -6.06
N LYS A 267 21.12 -20.25 -5.23
CA LYS A 267 22.58 -20.11 -5.25
C LYS A 267 23.23 -20.49 -6.57
N SER A 268 22.62 -21.44 -7.29
CA SER A 268 23.09 -21.86 -8.62
C SER A 268 22.74 -20.88 -9.75
N GLY A 269 21.92 -19.85 -9.47
CA GLY A 269 21.52 -18.85 -10.45
C GLY A 269 20.64 -19.40 -11.59
N ILE A 270 19.98 -20.57 -11.39
CA ILE A 270 19.20 -21.23 -12.43
C ILE A 270 17.71 -20.86 -12.43
N VAL A 271 17.26 -20.06 -11.47
CA VAL A 271 15.82 -19.75 -11.28
C VAL A 271 15.32 -18.77 -12.32
N THR A 272 16.08 -17.73 -12.61
CA THR A 272 15.67 -16.65 -13.51
C THR A 272 16.25 -16.82 -14.91
N LYS A 273 15.65 -16.13 -15.88
CA LYS A 273 16.28 -15.95 -17.21
C LYS A 273 17.63 -15.24 -17.07
N GLN A 274 18.57 -15.56 -17.93
CA GLN A 274 19.94 -15.10 -17.86
C GLN A 274 20.22 -13.85 -18.73
N TYR A 275 19.18 -13.04 -18.96
CA TYR A 275 19.35 -11.70 -19.53
C TYR A 275 20.03 -10.79 -18.50
N ASP A 276 20.82 -9.84 -18.93
CA ASP A 276 21.49 -8.90 -18.01
C ASP A 276 20.49 -8.22 -17.06
N TRP A 277 19.27 -7.99 -17.57
CA TRP A 277 18.15 -7.46 -16.84
C TRP A 277 16.87 -8.20 -17.21
N ASN A 278 16.10 -8.59 -16.19
CA ASN A 278 14.76 -9.12 -16.34
C ASN A 278 13.73 -8.05 -15.95
N VAL A 279 12.62 -7.98 -16.67
CA VAL A 279 11.52 -7.05 -16.40
C VAL A 279 10.32 -7.84 -15.90
N TRP A 280 10.08 -7.74 -14.59
CA TRP A 280 8.98 -8.41 -13.89
C TRP A 280 7.74 -7.53 -13.95
N LYS A 281 6.62 -8.02 -14.49
CA LYS A 281 5.39 -7.25 -14.72
C LYS A 281 4.29 -7.75 -13.78
N PHE A 282 3.66 -6.82 -13.06
CA PHE A 282 2.62 -7.12 -12.08
C PHE A 282 1.37 -6.28 -12.32
N GLU A 283 0.22 -6.83 -11.92
CA GLU A 283 -1.06 -6.12 -11.86
C GLU A 283 -1.71 -6.36 -10.50
N ALA A 284 -2.28 -5.29 -9.92
CA ALA A 284 -3.10 -5.38 -8.72
C ALA A 284 -4.26 -4.39 -8.83
N LYS A 285 -5.47 -4.82 -8.48
CA LYS A 285 -6.69 -4.03 -8.63
C LYS A 285 -7.38 -3.82 -7.30
N ASN A 286 -7.90 -2.61 -7.12
CA ASN A 286 -8.71 -2.24 -5.96
C ASN A 286 -7.99 -2.53 -4.64
N ILE A 287 -6.74 -2.10 -4.53
CA ILE A 287 -5.90 -2.22 -3.33
C ILE A 287 -5.31 -0.88 -2.91
N SER A 288 -4.92 -0.78 -1.66
CA SER A 288 -4.44 0.48 -1.08
C SER A 288 -2.98 0.81 -1.41
N ASP A 289 -2.14 -0.19 -1.69
CA ASP A 289 -0.71 0.00 -1.94
C ASP A 289 -0.08 -1.20 -2.63
N VAL A 290 1.06 -0.97 -3.30
CA VAL A 290 1.94 -2.01 -3.85
C VAL A 290 3.34 -1.89 -3.28
N THR A 291 3.96 -3.04 -3.05
CA THR A 291 5.32 -3.17 -2.56
C THR A 291 5.98 -4.37 -3.22
N PHE A 292 7.30 -4.40 -3.21
CA PHE A 292 8.05 -5.55 -3.68
C PHE A 292 9.35 -5.75 -2.90
N GLY A 293 9.86 -6.96 -2.92
CA GLY A 293 11.19 -7.30 -2.47
C GLY A 293 11.96 -7.96 -3.59
N LEU A 294 13.28 -7.96 -3.50
CA LEU A 294 14.14 -8.71 -4.42
C LEU A 294 15.31 -9.34 -3.68
N SER A 295 15.65 -10.55 -4.07
CA SER A 295 16.80 -11.29 -3.51
C SER A 295 17.34 -12.26 -4.54
N ASP A 296 18.62 -12.58 -4.45
CA ASP A 296 19.30 -13.59 -5.26
C ASP A 296 19.46 -14.95 -4.53
N HIS A 297 18.99 -15.06 -3.28
CA HIS A 297 19.22 -16.26 -2.46
C HIS A 297 18.05 -16.67 -1.54
N TYR A 298 16.94 -15.91 -1.50
CA TYR A 298 15.78 -16.27 -0.66
C TYR A 298 15.05 -17.50 -1.19
N LEU A 299 14.62 -18.35 -0.26
CA LEU A 299 13.69 -19.45 -0.55
C LEU A 299 12.35 -18.87 -1.00
N TRP A 300 11.64 -19.59 -1.85
CA TRP A 300 10.35 -19.17 -2.35
C TRP A 300 9.34 -20.30 -2.29
N ASP A 301 8.35 -20.16 -1.43
CA ASP A 301 7.22 -21.07 -1.31
C ASP A 301 5.95 -20.41 -1.78
N ALA A 302 5.08 -21.14 -2.42
CA ALA A 302 3.81 -20.63 -2.91
C ALA A 302 2.70 -21.68 -2.88
N SER A 303 1.48 -21.18 -2.74
CA SER A 303 0.23 -21.93 -2.81
C SER A 303 -0.90 -20.98 -3.20
N SER A 304 -2.14 -21.47 -3.17
CA SER A 304 -3.33 -20.63 -3.23
C SER A 304 -4.43 -21.21 -2.34
N VAL A 305 -5.45 -20.40 -2.06
CA VAL A 305 -6.61 -20.80 -1.27
C VAL A 305 -7.88 -20.22 -1.88
N VAL A 306 -8.99 -20.96 -1.81
CA VAL A 306 -10.30 -20.46 -2.25
C VAL A 306 -10.83 -19.45 -1.25
N VAL A 307 -10.95 -18.19 -1.68
CA VAL A 307 -11.42 -17.06 -0.85
C VAL A 307 -12.86 -16.64 -1.17
N ASP A 308 -13.46 -17.20 -2.21
CA ASP A 308 -14.89 -17.06 -2.52
C ASP A 308 -15.40 -18.40 -3.07
N LYS A 309 -16.12 -19.12 -2.21
CA LYS A 309 -16.69 -20.44 -2.54
C LYS A 309 -17.77 -20.39 -3.62
N LYS A 310 -18.44 -19.23 -3.79
CA LYS A 310 -19.52 -19.07 -4.79
C LYS A 310 -18.96 -18.99 -6.21
N THR A 311 -17.87 -18.28 -6.37
CA THR A 311 -17.20 -18.10 -7.68
C THR A 311 -16.01 -19.02 -7.89
N ASN A 312 -15.61 -19.77 -6.86
CA ASN A 312 -14.38 -20.54 -6.80
C ASN A 312 -13.12 -19.67 -7.02
N ARG A 313 -13.18 -18.37 -6.63
CA ARG A 313 -12.05 -17.46 -6.73
C ARG A 313 -10.97 -17.86 -5.73
N ARG A 314 -9.74 -17.94 -6.23
CA ARG A 314 -8.55 -18.24 -5.43
C ARG A 314 -7.70 -16.98 -5.23
N ALA A 315 -7.02 -16.92 -4.09
CA ALA A 315 -5.95 -15.96 -3.83
C ALA A 315 -4.62 -16.71 -3.74
N SER A 316 -3.60 -16.18 -4.39
CA SER A 316 -2.22 -16.67 -4.25
C SER A 316 -1.67 -16.32 -2.87
N VAL A 317 -0.92 -17.24 -2.30
CA VAL A 317 -0.20 -17.08 -1.03
C VAL A 317 1.26 -17.45 -1.27
N GLN A 318 2.15 -16.49 -1.06
CA GLN A 318 3.56 -16.68 -1.33
C GLN A 318 4.40 -16.20 -0.15
N ALA A 319 5.52 -16.85 0.10
CA ALA A 319 6.51 -16.45 1.09
C ALA A 319 7.91 -16.53 0.50
N ALA A 320 8.68 -15.46 0.66
CA ALA A 320 10.09 -15.43 0.36
C ALA A 320 10.86 -15.14 1.65
N TYR A 321 11.84 -15.96 1.98
CA TYR A 321 12.54 -15.85 3.25
C TYR A 321 13.96 -16.43 3.18
N ASN A 322 14.83 -15.93 4.05
CA ASN A 322 16.19 -16.48 4.20
C ASN A 322 16.14 -17.88 4.81
N VAL A 323 17.01 -18.77 4.39
CA VAL A 323 17.11 -20.15 4.93
C VAL A 323 17.29 -20.19 6.45
N THR A 324 17.91 -19.17 7.02
CA THR A 324 18.08 -19.04 8.48
C THR A 324 16.82 -18.56 9.20
N GLY A 325 15.83 -18.07 8.46
CA GLY A 325 14.55 -17.59 9.00
C GLY A 325 13.58 -18.75 9.29
N THR A 326 13.91 -19.60 10.25
CA THR A 326 13.17 -20.82 10.56
C THR A 326 11.70 -20.58 10.97
N ASP A 327 11.38 -19.40 11.47
CA ASP A 327 10.01 -18.98 11.82
C ASP A 327 9.12 -18.82 10.58
N PHE A 328 9.71 -18.59 9.39
CA PHE A 328 8.99 -18.37 8.14
C PHE A 328 8.59 -19.66 7.40
N VAL A 329 9.10 -20.83 7.81
CA VAL A 329 8.81 -22.12 7.15
C VAL A 329 7.30 -22.42 7.05
N ASN A 330 6.51 -21.93 8.01
CA ASN A 330 5.07 -22.11 8.04
C ASN A 330 4.28 -20.91 7.49
N SER A 331 4.94 -19.89 6.92
CA SER A 331 4.27 -18.64 6.52
C SER A 331 3.17 -18.86 5.50
N VAL A 332 3.40 -19.67 4.46
CA VAL A 332 2.35 -19.97 3.46
C VAL A 332 1.16 -20.64 4.11
N LYS A 333 1.36 -21.66 4.96
CA LYS A 333 0.30 -22.38 5.65
C LYS A 333 -0.52 -21.46 6.57
N ASN A 334 0.16 -20.63 7.34
CA ASN A 334 -0.50 -19.72 8.28
C ASN A 334 -1.33 -18.66 7.53
N ASN A 335 -0.81 -18.15 6.41
CA ASN A 335 -1.54 -17.19 5.59
C ASN A 335 -2.71 -17.84 4.82
N GLN A 336 -2.60 -19.07 4.35
CA GLN A 336 -3.74 -19.82 3.80
C GLN A 336 -4.86 -19.92 4.83
N TYR A 337 -4.53 -20.31 6.07
CA TYR A 337 -5.50 -20.41 7.16
C TYR A 337 -6.16 -19.04 7.45
N ALA A 338 -5.37 -17.98 7.53
CA ALA A 338 -5.89 -16.65 7.78
C ALA A 338 -6.83 -16.17 6.65
N LEU A 339 -6.45 -16.36 5.39
CA LEU A 339 -7.28 -15.99 4.26
C LEU A 339 -8.58 -16.79 4.20
N ASP A 340 -8.52 -18.11 4.43
CA ASP A 340 -9.74 -18.94 4.49
C ASP A 340 -10.66 -18.46 5.63
N TRP A 341 -10.12 -18.24 6.83
CA TRP A 341 -10.88 -17.76 7.97
C TRP A 341 -11.57 -16.43 7.70
N PHE A 342 -10.83 -15.40 7.28
CA PHE A 342 -11.40 -14.05 7.07
C PHE A 342 -12.31 -13.94 5.85
N SER A 343 -12.18 -14.84 4.88
CA SER A 343 -13.01 -14.82 3.68
C SER A 343 -14.30 -15.61 3.80
N ASN A 344 -14.37 -16.60 4.71
CA ASN A 344 -15.45 -17.57 4.79
C ASN A 344 -16.21 -17.56 6.13
N ASN A 345 -15.81 -16.71 7.09
CA ASN A 345 -16.47 -16.47 8.37
C ASN A 345 -16.68 -14.98 8.57
#